data_5f45e2dcf4b3f5429e0ed83c681d2a2b
#
_entry.id   5f45e2dcf4b3f5429e0ed83c681d2a2b
#
_cell.length_a   1.000
_cell.length_b   1.000
_cell.length_c   1.000
_cell.angle_alpha   90.00
_cell.angle_beta   90.00
_cell.angle_gamma   90.00
#
_symmetry.space_group_name_H-M   'P 1'
#
loop_
_entity.id
_entity.type
_entity.pdbx_description
1 polymer ?
#
loop_
_entity_poly.entity_id
_entity_poly.type
_entity_poly.pdbx_seq_one_letter_code
_entity_poly.pdbx_strand_id
1 'polypeptide(L)'
;MKVKNESSRRNFLRTAAVGSVIPFTPGILHGEIDLSNPLVSNQSIALNYHLIHPGGESLPGDPNAAFYLDGTYHLHYILAHSWKGKQSFSFVHVTSPDMLHWTWQPTKLQPSFTGHGMFSGTGFITKEGKPAAIYHGQGSGKNQIAIAKDRKVSAWEKPYPIEVKNADGTEAKIGYWDPDCFLIGDTYYAISGGENPPLMKSKDLKNWTLVGDFIKHDMPDVAFGEDISCANFFPLGNKWMLLCISHPLGCRYYIGDWNARAEQFVPQTHSRMNWRRDEQSIFGRPAWRVDFFAPESLLTPDGRRVMWAWLATLGKSDGKMDGRTIQSLPRELSLPSDGILRIKPLRELETLRYDPVTLSDITISELTKELLPTAAPAGKKIATLGSDAIELRITVARDQAARKLFGFTLFPDGKGGGLQILFRPENSTLRIGTAEAPFSIADLPAGEDVELRIFIDKYLVEIFANDRQAMVASYDDYLGKPDLNAFTVGAPTTIKKLEIWKLKPTNQGFIEAQKNHIWEPDTK
;
A
#
# COMPACT_ATOMS: atom_id res chain seq x y z
N MET A 1 -23.12 37.17 -4.66
CA MET A 1 -22.01 37.22 -3.69
C MET A 1 -21.09 36.05 -4.04
N LYS A 2 -20.04 36.30 -4.83
CA LYS A 2 -19.12 35.26 -5.28
C LYS A 2 -18.08 35.03 -4.17
N VAL A 3 -18.14 33.88 -3.54
CA VAL A 3 -17.07 33.45 -2.63
C VAL A 3 -16.06 32.66 -3.47
N LYS A 4 -14.87 33.21 -3.62
CA LYS A 4 -13.72 32.56 -4.24
C LYS A 4 -13.21 31.46 -3.29
N ASN A 5 -13.31 30.22 -3.71
CA ASN A 5 -12.77 29.07 -3.02
C ASN A 5 -11.47 28.58 -3.72
N GLU A 6 -10.45 29.43 -3.74
CA GLU A 6 -9.12 29.09 -4.29
C GLU A 6 -8.11 28.64 -3.23
N SER A 7 -8.50 28.48 -1.96
CA SER A 7 -7.52 28.39 -0.89
C SER A 7 -7.19 26.97 -0.36
N SER A 8 -7.96 25.94 -0.72
CA SER A 8 -7.88 24.65 0.00
C SER A 8 -6.67 23.77 -0.41
N ARG A 9 -6.35 23.65 -1.68
CA ARG A 9 -5.32 22.71 -2.17
C ARG A 9 -3.88 23.22 -2.11
N ARG A 10 -3.67 24.48 -2.47
CA ARG A 10 -2.34 25.10 -2.28
C ARG A 10 -1.93 25.15 -0.80
N ASN A 11 -2.92 25.28 0.09
CA ASN A 11 -2.63 25.28 1.52
C ASN A 11 -2.40 23.87 2.08
N PHE A 12 -3.01 22.82 1.54
CA PHE A 12 -2.72 21.43 1.94
C PHE A 12 -1.30 21.02 1.58
N LEU A 13 -0.88 21.25 0.34
CA LEU A 13 0.50 20.98 -0.07
C LEU A 13 1.52 21.89 0.63
N ARG A 14 1.15 23.13 0.93
CA ARG A 14 1.98 23.98 1.78
C ARG A 14 1.98 23.52 3.24
N THR A 15 0.90 22.95 3.75
CA THR A 15 0.82 22.44 5.14
C THR A 15 1.49 21.08 5.25
N ALA A 16 1.44 20.20 4.24
CA ALA A 16 2.24 18.99 4.20
C ALA A 16 3.74 19.29 4.02
N ALA A 17 4.08 20.35 3.27
CA ALA A 17 5.46 20.82 3.13
C ALA A 17 5.92 21.78 4.24
N VAL A 18 5.00 22.47 4.92
CA VAL A 18 5.29 23.47 5.95
C VAL A 18 4.97 22.96 7.38
N GLY A 19 4.15 21.91 7.51
CA GLY A 19 3.83 21.30 8.81
C GLY A 19 4.98 20.50 9.42
N SER A 20 6.08 20.29 8.70
CA SER A 20 7.31 19.67 9.20
C SER A 20 8.48 20.64 9.40
N VAL A 21 8.26 21.93 9.29
CA VAL A 21 9.22 22.91 9.83
C VAL A 21 8.94 23.08 11.31
N ILE A 22 9.22 22.07 12.10
CA ILE A 22 9.67 22.25 13.47
C ILE A 22 11.01 23.00 13.33
N PRO A 23 11.21 24.14 13.96
CA PRO A 23 12.52 24.77 13.98
C PRO A 23 13.48 23.75 14.59
N PHE A 24 14.39 23.20 13.78
CA PHE A 24 15.52 22.43 14.24
C PHE A 24 16.32 23.36 15.15
N THR A 25 16.15 23.25 16.45
CA THR A 25 17.19 23.67 17.38
C THR A 25 18.37 22.72 17.17
N PRO A 26 19.57 23.24 16.88
CA PRO A 26 20.78 22.42 16.76
C PRO A 26 21.11 21.93 18.18
N GLY A 27 20.69 20.73 18.52
CA GLY A 27 20.89 20.20 19.86
C GLY A 27 20.27 18.83 20.11
N ILE A 28 19.56 18.25 19.14
CA ILE A 28 19.16 16.84 19.22
C ILE A 28 20.34 16.05 18.67
N LEU A 29 21.04 15.42 19.58
CA LEU A 29 22.07 14.40 19.35
C LEU A 29 21.75 13.61 18.08
N HIS A 30 22.54 13.83 17.03
CA HIS A 30 22.85 12.79 16.09
C HIS A 30 23.53 11.70 16.92
N GLY A 31 22.75 10.76 17.43
CA GLY A 31 23.30 9.47 17.72
C GLY A 31 23.81 8.98 16.36
N GLU A 32 25.12 9.08 16.14
CA GLU A 32 25.76 8.36 15.07
C GLU A 32 25.30 6.93 15.24
N ILE A 33 24.48 6.44 14.29
CA ILE A 33 24.16 5.02 14.22
C ILE A 33 25.53 4.38 13.98
N ASP A 34 26.00 3.66 14.96
CA ASP A 34 27.28 2.95 14.86
C ASP A 34 27.14 1.86 13.80
N LEU A 35 27.40 2.22 12.56
CA LEU A 35 27.41 1.32 11.40
C LEU A 35 28.54 0.29 11.49
N SER A 36 29.42 0.39 12.49
CA SER A 36 30.52 -0.56 12.72
C SER A 36 30.02 -1.90 13.29
N ASN A 37 28.76 -1.95 13.80
CA ASN A 37 28.14 -3.20 14.24
C ASN A 37 26.89 -3.52 13.39
N PRO A 38 27.06 -4.20 12.25
CA PRO A 38 25.96 -4.49 11.32
C PRO A 38 24.85 -5.35 11.93
N LEU A 39 25.11 -6.08 13.02
CA LEU A 39 24.10 -6.91 13.69
C LEU A 39 23.13 -6.06 14.54
N VAL A 40 23.60 -4.99 15.14
CA VAL A 40 22.75 -4.11 15.98
C VAL A 40 21.88 -3.19 15.12
N SER A 41 22.43 -2.64 14.04
CA SER A 41 21.64 -1.80 13.09
C SER A 41 20.59 -2.61 12.34
N ASN A 42 20.89 -3.86 11.96
CA ASN A 42 19.95 -4.73 11.27
C ASN A 42 18.77 -5.17 12.14
N GLN A 43 18.94 -5.30 13.45
CA GLN A 43 17.86 -5.69 14.35
C GLN A 43 16.82 -4.57 14.55
N SER A 44 17.18 -3.31 14.34
CA SER A 44 16.30 -2.18 14.61
C SER A 44 15.32 -1.87 13.47
N ILE A 45 15.72 -2.00 12.20
CA ILE A 45 14.89 -1.64 11.05
C ILE A 45 14.64 -2.77 10.06
N ALA A 46 15.55 -3.73 9.88
CA ALA A 46 15.39 -4.82 8.91
C ALA A 46 14.18 -5.69 9.23
N LEU A 47 13.24 -5.78 8.31
CA LEU A 47 12.18 -6.78 8.30
C LEU A 47 12.71 -8.07 7.65
N ASN A 48 12.07 -9.20 7.91
CA ASN A 48 12.53 -10.49 7.41
C ASN A 48 12.18 -10.68 5.93
N TYR A 49 10.97 -10.25 5.51
CA TYR A 49 10.47 -10.49 4.16
C TYR A 49 9.64 -9.34 3.55
N HIS A 50 9.34 -8.27 4.27
CA HIS A 50 8.81 -7.05 3.67
C HIS A 50 9.92 -6.22 3.02
N LEU A 51 9.59 -5.56 1.91
CA LEU A 51 10.48 -4.60 1.28
C LEU A 51 10.52 -3.32 2.12
N ILE A 52 11.68 -3.01 2.69
CA ILE A 52 11.92 -1.80 3.48
C ILE A 52 13.13 -1.06 2.92
N HIS A 53 13.12 0.28 2.96
CA HIS A 53 14.24 1.10 2.51
C HIS A 53 15.48 0.94 3.41
N PRO A 54 16.68 0.68 2.84
CA PRO A 54 17.88 0.42 3.62
C PRO A 54 18.36 1.60 4.47
N GLY A 55 18.05 2.82 4.08
CA GLY A 55 18.32 4.03 4.84
C GLY A 55 17.33 4.31 5.99
N GLY A 56 16.25 3.51 6.08
CA GLY A 56 15.22 3.65 7.10
C GLY A 56 14.19 4.70 6.77
N GLU A 57 14.52 5.97 6.90
CA GLU A 57 13.55 7.06 6.78
C GLU A 57 13.40 7.59 5.35
N SER A 58 12.16 7.72 4.91
CA SER A 58 11.77 8.51 3.74
C SER A 58 10.28 8.84 3.79
N LEU A 59 9.93 10.09 3.55
CA LEU A 59 8.56 10.57 3.42
C LEU A 59 8.47 11.52 2.21
N PRO A 60 7.65 11.20 1.21
CA PRO A 60 6.87 9.98 0.98
C PRO A 60 7.74 8.78 0.61
N GLY A 61 7.14 7.59 0.62
CA GLY A 61 7.77 6.32 0.23
C GLY A 61 6.94 5.55 -0.80
N ASP A 62 6.15 6.25 -1.59
CA ASP A 62 5.19 5.68 -2.54
C ASP A 62 5.86 4.70 -3.50
N PRO A 63 5.35 3.46 -3.67
CA PRO A 63 5.75 2.64 -4.80
C PRO A 63 5.32 3.30 -6.10
N ASN A 64 6.16 3.20 -7.11
CA ASN A 64 5.97 3.80 -8.43
C ASN A 64 6.56 2.90 -9.50
N ALA A 65 6.22 3.17 -10.76
CA ALA A 65 6.85 2.57 -11.91
C ALA A 65 7.19 1.09 -11.75
N ALA A 66 6.16 0.24 -11.65
CA ALA A 66 6.30 -1.20 -11.60
C ALA A 66 6.01 -1.85 -12.95
N PHE A 67 6.84 -2.81 -13.35
CA PHE A 67 6.63 -3.63 -14.55
C PHE A 67 7.43 -4.93 -14.50
N TYR A 68 6.95 -5.93 -15.26
CA TYR A 68 7.69 -7.17 -15.50
C TYR A 68 8.34 -7.14 -16.89
N LEU A 69 9.60 -7.53 -16.95
CA LEU A 69 10.32 -7.59 -18.21
C LEU A 69 11.43 -8.64 -18.17
N ASP A 70 11.48 -9.51 -19.18
CA ASP A 70 12.56 -10.46 -19.41
C ASP A 70 12.97 -11.31 -18.19
N GLY A 71 11.98 -11.80 -17.44
CA GLY A 71 12.21 -12.64 -16.25
C GLY A 71 12.42 -11.85 -14.96
N THR A 72 12.29 -10.54 -14.99
CA THR A 72 12.59 -9.67 -13.85
C THR A 72 11.40 -8.76 -13.54
N TYR A 73 11.03 -8.68 -12.29
CA TYR A 73 10.12 -7.68 -11.74
C TYR A 73 10.91 -6.45 -11.34
N HIS A 74 10.47 -5.30 -11.82
CA HIS A 74 11.03 -3.99 -11.50
C HIS A 74 10.01 -3.22 -10.67
N LEU A 75 10.47 -2.61 -9.60
CA LEU A 75 9.69 -1.70 -8.78
C LEU A 75 10.54 -0.48 -8.46
N HIS A 76 9.93 0.68 -8.50
CA HIS A 76 10.53 1.91 -8.01
C HIS A 76 9.74 2.41 -6.80
N TYR A 77 10.38 3.21 -5.96
CA TYR A 77 9.69 3.93 -4.89
C TYR A 77 10.32 5.29 -4.65
N ILE A 78 9.53 6.22 -4.14
CA ILE A 78 10.00 7.58 -3.85
C ILE A 78 10.92 7.56 -2.63
N LEU A 79 11.99 8.34 -2.72
CA LEU A 79 12.90 8.63 -1.63
C LEU A 79 13.06 10.14 -1.48
N ALA A 80 12.64 10.67 -0.33
CA ALA A 80 12.93 12.06 0.04
C ALA A 80 14.40 12.20 0.46
N HIS A 81 15.09 13.21 -0.04
CA HIS A 81 16.49 13.47 0.28
C HIS A 81 16.86 14.94 0.05
N SER A 82 18.02 15.35 0.54
CA SER A 82 18.57 16.66 0.21
C SER A 82 19.22 16.66 -1.17
N TRP A 83 18.99 17.70 -1.95
CA TRP A 83 19.68 17.96 -3.22
C TRP A 83 19.90 19.46 -3.39
N LYS A 84 21.17 19.88 -3.60
CA LYS A 84 21.55 21.30 -3.66
C LYS A 84 21.02 22.14 -2.52
N GLY A 85 21.04 21.57 -1.30
CA GLY A 85 20.60 22.25 -0.07
C GLY A 85 19.08 22.43 0.07
N LYS A 86 18.27 21.76 -0.76
CA LYS A 86 16.80 21.76 -0.68
C LYS A 86 16.27 20.34 -0.60
N GLN A 87 15.11 20.17 0.01
CA GLN A 87 14.41 18.88 -0.06
C GLN A 87 14.03 18.56 -1.50
N SER A 88 14.31 17.35 -1.92
CA SER A 88 13.98 16.82 -3.23
C SER A 88 13.61 15.35 -3.13
N PHE A 89 13.30 14.72 -4.27
CA PHE A 89 12.80 13.35 -4.33
C PHE A 89 13.43 12.63 -5.52
N SER A 90 13.70 11.34 -5.33
CA SER A 90 14.23 10.45 -6.36
C SER A 90 13.41 9.18 -6.41
N PHE A 91 13.47 8.45 -7.52
CA PHE A 91 12.98 7.07 -7.59
C PHE A 91 14.15 6.12 -7.38
N VAL A 92 14.09 5.36 -6.29
CA VAL A 92 15.00 4.24 -6.04
C VAL A 92 14.48 3.03 -6.82
N HIS A 93 15.38 2.31 -7.47
CA HIS A 93 15.05 1.15 -8.29
C HIS A 93 15.41 -0.15 -7.57
N VAL A 94 14.48 -1.08 -7.49
CA VAL A 94 14.69 -2.44 -7.00
C VAL A 94 14.20 -3.46 -8.00
N THR A 95 14.84 -4.62 -8.04
CA THR A 95 14.47 -5.74 -8.92
C THR A 95 14.32 -7.03 -8.14
N SER A 96 13.48 -7.93 -8.63
CA SER A 96 13.26 -9.24 -8.03
C SER A 96 12.91 -10.29 -9.11
N PRO A 97 13.31 -11.55 -8.94
CA PRO A 97 12.85 -12.65 -9.78
C PRO A 97 11.44 -13.14 -9.41
N ASP A 98 10.95 -12.83 -8.20
CA ASP A 98 9.76 -13.42 -7.61
C ASP A 98 8.91 -12.47 -6.75
N MET A 99 9.23 -11.17 -6.76
CA MET A 99 8.57 -10.13 -5.96
C MET A 99 8.78 -10.27 -4.43
N LEU A 100 9.69 -11.12 -3.99
CA LEU A 100 10.05 -11.35 -2.58
C LEU A 100 11.54 -11.07 -2.31
N HIS A 101 12.42 -11.56 -3.17
CA HIS A 101 13.88 -11.38 -3.05
C HIS A 101 14.30 -10.14 -3.83
N TRP A 102 14.35 -9.00 -3.13
CA TRP A 102 14.65 -7.71 -3.75
C TRP A 102 16.14 -7.39 -3.73
N THR A 103 16.61 -6.79 -4.83
CA THR A 103 17.98 -6.27 -5.00
C THR A 103 17.92 -4.82 -5.44
N TRP A 104 18.62 -3.93 -4.75
CA TRP A 104 18.73 -2.52 -5.11
C TRP A 104 19.64 -2.34 -6.30
N GLN A 105 19.21 -1.49 -7.23
CA GLN A 105 19.94 -1.20 -8.47
C GLN A 105 20.56 0.18 -8.42
N PRO A 106 21.72 0.39 -9.08
CA PRO A 106 22.33 1.72 -9.19
C PRO A 106 21.54 2.66 -10.11
N THR A 107 20.67 2.11 -10.95
CA THR A 107 19.84 2.88 -11.87
C THR A 107 18.76 3.65 -11.12
N LYS A 108 18.83 4.96 -11.17
CA LYS A 108 17.93 5.86 -10.47
C LYS A 108 17.38 6.91 -11.42
N LEU A 109 16.15 7.34 -11.17
CA LEU A 109 15.68 8.64 -11.63
C LEU A 109 15.88 9.62 -10.47
N GLN A 110 16.65 10.68 -10.68
CA GLN A 110 17.04 11.60 -9.61
C GLN A 110 17.17 13.04 -10.13
N PRO A 111 17.17 14.04 -9.22
CA PRO A 111 17.14 15.44 -9.61
C PRO A 111 18.30 15.90 -10.49
N SER A 112 19.50 15.36 -10.31
CA SER A 112 20.66 15.66 -11.17
C SER A 112 20.41 15.32 -12.63
N PHE A 113 19.55 14.35 -12.88
CA PHE A 113 19.18 13.91 -14.22
C PHE A 113 17.97 14.70 -14.77
N THR A 114 16.99 15.03 -13.93
CA THR A 114 15.74 15.70 -14.32
C THR A 114 15.76 17.21 -14.13
N GLY A 115 16.60 17.72 -13.24
CA GLY A 115 16.65 19.12 -12.82
C GLY A 115 15.62 19.51 -11.76
N HIS A 116 14.82 18.58 -11.27
CA HIS A 116 13.78 18.80 -10.24
C HIS A 116 13.43 17.50 -9.52
N GLY A 117 12.70 17.59 -8.39
CA GLY A 117 12.19 16.46 -7.65
C GLY A 117 11.06 15.72 -8.38
N MET A 118 10.81 14.50 -7.97
CA MET A 118 9.88 13.56 -8.58
C MET A 118 8.85 13.13 -7.56
N PHE A 119 7.57 13.23 -7.92
CA PHE A 119 6.47 12.73 -7.13
C PHE A 119 5.80 11.55 -7.83
N SER A 120 4.70 11.07 -7.26
CA SER A 120 4.01 9.86 -7.67
C SER A 120 3.74 9.79 -9.17
N GLY A 121 3.67 8.57 -9.63
CA GLY A 121 3.42 8.20 -11.01
C GLY A 121 3.38 6.69 -11.16
N THR A 122 3.35 6.18 -12.38
CA THR A 122 3.25 4.75 -12.69
C THR A 122 4.23 4.30 -13.76
N GLY A 123 4.43 2.98 -13.82
CA GLY A 123 5.21 2.33 -14.87
C GLY A 123 4.33 1.74 -15.96
N PHE A 124 4.83 1.78 -17.20
CA PHE A 124 4.18 1.13 -18.33
C PHE A 124 5.20 0.63 -19.36
N ILE A 125 4.74 -0.22 -20.27
CA ILE A 125 5.57 -0.68 -21.41
C ILE A 125 5.08 0.04 -22.67
N THR A 126 6.01 0.67 -23.40
CA THR A 126 5.68 1.36 -24.66
C THR A 126 5.33 0.35 -25.76
N LYS A 127 4.72 0.82 -26.86
CA LYS A 127 4.42 -0.01 -28.04
C LYS A 127 5.66 -0.72 -28.59
N GLU A 128 6.81 -0.10 -28.46
CA GLU A 128 8.10 -0.63 -28.88
C GLU A 128 8.71 -1.61 -27.87
N GLY A 129 7.97 -1.90 -26.77
CA GLY A 129 8.41 -2.82 -25.73
C GLY A 129 9.47 -2.24 -24.78
N LYS A 130 9.61 -0.91 -24.71
CA LYS A 130 10.51 -0.26 -23.78
C LYS A 130 9.82 0.02 -22.44
N PRO A 131 10.50 -0.16 -21.29
CA PRO A 131 10.01 0.32 -20.01
C PRO A 131 9.95 1.84 -19.99
N ALA A 132 8.87 2.37 -19.43
CA ALA A 132 8.66 3.79 -19.29
C ALA A 132 7.98 4.12 -17.96
N ALA A 133 8.10 5.35 -17.50
CA ALA A 133 7.41 5.88 -16.35
C ALA A 133 6.79 7.24 -16.68
N ILE A 134 5.61 7.49 -16.14
CA ILE A 134 5.01 8.81 -16.05
C ILE A 134 4.97 9.23 -14.59
N TYR A 135 5.34 10.48 -14.28
CA TYR A 135 5.38 10.95 -12.89
C TYR A 135 5.19 12.47 -12.82
N HIS A 136 4.80 12.98 -11.66
CA HIS A 136 4.70 14.43 -11.45
C HIS A 136 6.08 15.05 -11.18
N GLY A 137 6.47 16.04 -11.98
CA GLY A 137 7.73 16.77 -11.81
C GLY A 137 7.56 18.02 -10.96
N GLN A 138 8.13 18.00 -9.74
CA GLN A 138 7.98 19.07 -8.75
C GLN A 138 8.39 20.46 -9.27
N GLY A 139 9.53 20.57 -9.92
CA GLY A 139 10.05 21.86 -10.36
C GLY A 139 9.35 22.42 -11.59
N SER A 140 8.87 21.55 -12.49
CA SER A 140 8.16 21.95 -13.71
C SER A 140 6.67 22.19 -13.48
N GLY A 141 6.10 21.61 -12.42
CA GLY A 141 4.66 21.59 -12.20
C GLY A 141 3.88 20.81 -13.29
N LYS A 142 4.56 19.96 -14.06
CA LYS A 142 4.00 19.14 -15.15
C LYS A 142 4.31 17.66 -14.92
N ASN A 143 3.51 16.79 -15.51
CA ASN A 143 3.83 15.38 -15.58
C ASN A 143 4.96 15.15 -16.59
N GLN A 144 5.83 14.20 -16.28
CA GLN A 144 7.04 13.89 -17.06
C GLN A 144 6.95 12.48 -17.59
N ILE A 145 7.50 12.24 -18.77
CA ILE A 145 7.74 10.91 -19.33
C ILE A 145 9.24 10.60 -19.25
N ALA A 146 9.58 9.47 -18.65
CA ALA A 146 10.90 8.87 -18.69
C ALA A 146 10.83 7.54 -19.43
N ILE A 147 11.77 7.30 -20.37
CA ILE A 147 11.86 6.06 -21.14
C ILE A 147 13.21 5.42 -20.83
N ALA A 148 13.22 4.14 -20.52
CA ALA A 148 14.47 3.42 -20.32
C ALA A 148 15.23 3.26 -21.64
N LYS A 149 16.56 3.38 -21.60
CA LYS A 149 17.42 3.20 -22.78
C LYS A 149 17.45 1.76 -23.26
N ASP A 150 17.26 0.83 -22.36
CA ASP A 150 17.26 -0.61 -22.64
C ASP A 150 16.25 -1.36 -21.77
N ARG A 151 16.02 -2.63 -22.12
CA ARG A 151 15.06 -3.49 -21.41
C ARG A 151 15.51 -3.93 -20.01
N LYS A 152 16.78 -3.75 -19.65
CA LYS A 152 17.32 -4.02 -18.30
C LYS A 152 17.17 -2.83 -17.37
N VAL A 153 16.67 -1.69 -17.88
CA VAL A 153 16.57 -0.43 -17.15
C VAL A 153 17.94 0.01 -16.60
N SER A 154 19.00 -0.19 -17.39
CA SER A 154 20.36 0.17 -16.98
C SER A 154 20.59 1.68 -16.96
N ALA A 155 19.82 2.42 -17.74
CA ALA A 155 19.82 3.89 -17.76
C ALA A 155 18.49 4.41 -18.33
N TRP A 156 18.18 5.66 -18.01
CA TRP A 156 17.04 6.38 -18.55
C TRP A 156 17.45 7.38 -19.64
N GLU A 157 16.58 7.61 -20.61
CA GLU A 157 16.65 8.79 -21.47
C GLU A 157 16.31 10.04 -20.64
N LYS A 158 16.72 11.22 -21.12
CA LYS A 158 16.36 12.46 -20.43
C LYS A 158 14.83 12.61 -20.38
N PRO A 159 14.21 12.69 -19.20
CA PRO A 159 12.78 12.90 -19.10
C PRO A 159 12.33 14.23 -19.71
N TYR A 160 11.11 14.26 -20.20
CA TYR A 160 10.51 15.45 -20.79
C TYR A 160 9.09 15.67 -20.28
N PRO A 161 8.66 16.95 -20.12
CA PRO A 161 7.31 17.28 -19.71
C PRO A 161 6.30 16.96 -20.81
N ILE A 162 5.11 16.53 -20.44
CA ILE A 162 4.00 16.45 -21.37
C ILE A 162 3.33 17.81 -21.51
N GLU A 163 2.96 18.14 -22.75
CA GLU A 163 2.19 19.33 -23.09
C GLU A 163 0.89 18.90 -23.74
N VAL A 164 -0.23 19.29 -23.12
CA VAL A 164 -1.55 18.86 -23.55
C VAL A 164 -2.24 19.98 -24.29
N LYS A 165 -2.81 19.67 -25.46
CA LYS A 165 -3.56 20.61 -26.29
C LYS A 165 -5.03 20.24 -26.34
N ASN A 166 -5.88 21.23 -26.48
CA ASN A 166 -7.27 21.06 -26.85
C ASN A 166 -7.37 20.56 -28.31
N ALA A 167 -8.54 20.11 -28.72
CA ALA A 167 -8.79 19.66 -30.10
C ALA A 167 -8.54 20.74 -31.16
N ASP A 168 -8.66 22.02 -30.80
CA ASP A 168 -8.38 23.18 -31.67
C ASP A 168 -6.89 23.56 -31.72
N GLY A 169 -6.03 22.82 -31.01
CA GLY A 169 -4.58 23.05 -30.96
C GLY A 169 -4.12 24.07 -29.92
N THR A 170 -5.02 24.72 -29.21
CA THR A 170 -4.67 25.61 -28.08
C THR A 170 -4.18 24.82 -26.87
N GLU A 171 -3.41 25.43 -25.97
CA GLU A 171 -2.93 24.81 -24.75
C GLU A 171 -4.12 24.48 -23.81
N ALA A 172 -4.19 23.23 -23.34
CA ALA A 172 -5.22 22.80 -22.41
C ALA A 172 -4.86 23.26 -20.97
N LYS A 173 -5.84 23.86 -20.29
CA LYS A 173 -5.72 24.29 -18.90
C LYS A 173 -6.14 23.14 -17.96
N ILE A 174 -5.21 22.27 -17.63
CA ILE A 174 -5.42 21.12 -16.74
C ILE A 174 -4.53 21.21 -15.50
N GLY A 175 -4.93 20.53 -14.42
CA GLY A 175 -4.04 20.24 -13.29
C GLY A 175 -3.13 19.07 -13.65
N TYR A 176 -1.85 19.19 -13.34
CA TYR A 176 -0.88 18.09 -13.47
C TYR A 176 -0.59 17.55 -12.08
N TRP A 177 -0.97 16.28 -11.81
CA TRP A 177 -0.76 15.65 -10.52
C TRP A 177 -0.83 14.13 -10.67
N ASP A 178 -0.07 13.37 -9.89
CA ASP A 178 -0.08 11.91 -9.73
C ASP A 178 -0.64 11.14 -10.95
N PRO A 179 0.08 11.10 -12.07
CA PRO A 179 -0.44 10.57 -13.32
C PRO A 179 -0.38 9.05 -13.38
N ASP A 180 -1.26 8.48 -14.21
CA ASP A 180 -1.12 7.14 -14.76
C ASP A 180 -1.06 7.18 -16.28
N CYS A 181 -0.36 6.24 -16.91
CA CYS A 181 -0.32 6.07 -18.37
C CYS A 181 -0.54 4.61 -18.75
N PHE A 182 -1.55 4.36 -19.58
CA PHE A 182 -1.95 3.04 -20.03
C PHE A 182 -2.22 3.00 -21.53
N LEU A 183 -2.22 1.80 -22.10
CA LEU A 183 -2.39 1.58 -23.53
C LEU A 183 -3.71 0.85 -23.80
N ILE A 184 -4.55 1.42 -24.67
CA ILE A 184 -5.73 0.74 -25.22
C ILE A 184 -5.58 0.68 -26.73
N GLY A 185 -5.46 -0.51 -27.28
CA GLY A 185 -5.11 -0.71 -28.69
C GLY A 185 -3.74 -0.11 -29.00
N ASP A 186 -3.69 0.88 -29.88
CA ASP A 186 -2.48 1.60 -30.27
C ASP A 186 -2.39 3.02 -29.71
N THR A 187 -3.29 3.38 -28.78
CA THR A 187 -3.41 4.72 -28.20
C THR A 187 -2.96 4.69 -26.74
N TYR A 188 -2.01 5.56 -26.41
CA TYR A 188 -1.69 5.87 -25.03
C TYR A 188 -2.75 6.82 -24.48
N TYR A 189 -3.22 6.49 -23.29
CA TYR A 189 -4.04 7.36 -22.47
C TYR A 189 -3.26 7.71 -21.21
N ALA A 190 -3.44 8.92 -20.74
CA ALA A 190 -2.92 9.32 -19.43
C ALA A 190 -4.00 10.06 -18.65
N ILE A 191 -4.06 9.80 -17.35
CA ILE A 191 -4.83 10.55 -16.38
C ILE A 191 -3.90 11.41 -15.55
N SER A 192 -4.41 12.54 -15.08
CA SER A 192 -3.74 13.35 -14.07
C SER A 192 -4.67 13.46 -12.87
N GLY A 193 -4.16 13.25 -11.67
CA GLY A 193 -4.97 13.19 -10.46
C GLY A 193 -5.76 14.46 -10.15
N GLY A 194 -6.64 14.35 -9.18
CA GLY A 194 -7.47 15.44 -8.69
C GLY A 194 -8.91 15.00 -8.41
N GLU A 195 -9.78 15.92 -8.01
CA GLU A 195 -11.22 15.66 -7.81
C GLU A 195 -11.91 15.32 -9.15
N ASN A 196 -11.50 16.00 -10.24
CA ASN A 196 -11.94 15.75 -11.60
C ASN A 196 -10.72 15.45 -12.46
N PRO A 197 -10.22 14.21 -12.45
CA PRO A 197 -9.00 13.86 -13.18
C PRO A 197 -9.23 14.00 -14.70
N PRO A 198 -8.42 14.83 -15.40
CA PRO A 198 -8.49 14.92 -16.85
C PRO A 198 -7.89 13.68 -17.50
N LEU A 199 -8.51 13.25 -18.61
CA LEU A 199 -8.00 12.24 -19.50
C LEU A 199 -7.36 12.88 -20.73
N MET A 200 -6.19 12.45 -21.08
CA MET A 200 -5.46 12.84 -22.29
C MET A 200 -5.06 11.61 -23.09
N LYS A 201 -4.85 11.79 -24.40
CA LYS A 201 -4.39 10.71 -25.29
C LYS A 201 -3.27 11.13 -26.20
N SER A 202 -2.45 10.15 -26.59
CA SER A 202 -1.33 10.31 -27.51
C SER A 202 -1.11 9.05 -28.35
N LYS A 203 -0.54 9.22 -29.53
CA LYS A 203 -0.06 8.11 -30.37
C LYS A 203 1.44 7.86 -30.25
N ASP A 204 2.18 8.80 -29.68
CA ASP A 204 3.65 8.83 -29.72
C ASP A 204 4.32 9.26 -28.41
N LEU A 205 3.54 9.42 -27.32
CA LEU A 205 3.97 9.92 -26.01
C LEU A 205 4.48 11.38 -25.99
N LYS A 206 4.52 12.05 -27.14
CA LYS A 206 5.00 13.43 -27.29
C LYS A 206 3.87 14.42 -27.53
N ASN A 207 2.95 14.06 -28.41
CA ASN A 207 1.82 14.91 -28.79
C ASN A 207 0.57 14.45 -28.04
N TRP A 208 0.13 15.24 -27.06
CA TRP A 208 -0.99 14.91 -26.19
C TRP A 208 -2.21 15.80 -26.47
N THR A 209 -3.38 15.20 -26.53
CA THR A 209 -4.66 15.90 -26.73
C THR A 209 -5.58 15.61 -25.55
N LEU A 210 -6.20 16.65 -25.02
CA LEU A 210 -7.23 16.53 -23.98
C LEU A 210 -8.46 15.81 -24.54
N VAL A 211 -8.92 14.79 -23.84
CA VAL A 211 -10.17 14.06 -24.16
C VAL A 211 -11.34 14.67 -23.38
N GLY A 212 -11.17 14.88 -22.07
CA GLY A 212 -12.20 15.37 -21.16
C GLY A 212 -12.01 14.81 -19.76
N ASP A 213 -13.10 14.65 -19.02
CA ASP A 213 -13.06 14.04 -17.70
C ASP A 213 -12.89 12.52 -17.82
N PHE A 214 -11.93 11.98 -17.08
CA PHE A 214 -11.62 10.54 -17.09
C PHE A 214 -12.76 9.69 -16.54
N ILE A 215 -13.33 10.11 -15.40
CA ILE A 215 -14.32 9.35 -14.65
C ILE A 215 -15.70 10.01 -14.73
N LYS A 216 -16.74 9.22 -14.88
CA LYS A 216 -18.11 9.69 -14.74
C LYS A 216 -18.48 9.82 -13.27
N HIS A 217 -18.69 11.05 -12.81
CA HIS A 217 -18.96 11.37 -11.41
C HIS A 217 -20.47 11.33 -11.09
N ASP A 218 -21.03 10.13 -10.95
CA ASP A 218 -22.41 9.94 -10.53
C ASP A 218 -22.60 8.88 -9.44
N MET A 219 -21.53 8.55 -8.71
CA MET A 219 -21.59 7.60 -7.61
C MET A 219 -22.05 8.29 -6.32
N PRO A 220 -23.17 7.84 -5.71
CA PRO A 220 -23.79 8.53 -4.58
C PRO A 220 -22.97 8.48 -3.29
N ASP A 221 -22.11 7.47 -3.12
CA ASP A 221 -21.39 7.22 -1.87
C ASP A 221 -19.96 7.79 -1.85
N VAL A 222 -19.57 8.52 -2.90
CA VAL A 222 -18.28 9.20 -2.94
C VAL A 222 -18.40 10.50 -2.16
N ALA A 223 -17.56 10.66 -1.13
CA ALA A 223 -17.61 11.83 -0.27
C ALA A 223 -17.13 13.08 -1.00
N PHE A 224 -17.72 14.21 -0.67
CA PHE A 224 -17.30 15.50 -1.21
C PHE A 224 -15.85 15.81 -0.84
N GLY A 225 -15.07 16.24 -1.83
CA GLY A 225 -13.65 16.54 -1.65
C GLY A 225 -12.72 15.32 -1.70
N GLU A 226 -13.24 14.13 -1.99
CA GLU A 226 -12.39 12.99 -2.32
C GLU A 226 -11.68 13.25 -3.65
N ASP A 227 -10.37 13.10 -3.64
CA ASP A 227 -9.55 13.18 -4.84
C ASP A 227 -9.12 11.80 -5.32
N ILE A 228 -8.67 11.74 -6.56
CA ILE A 228 -8.03 10.57 -7.16
C ILE A 228 -6.55 10.92 -7.35
N SER A 229 -5.69 10.23 -6.64
CA SER A 229 -4.24 10.38 -6.73
C SER A 229 -3.57 9.01 -6.76
N CYS A 230 -2.31 8.93 -7.15
CA CYS A 230 -1.58 7.67 -7.32
C CYS A 230 -2.41 6.62 -8.08
N ALA A 231 -2.99 7.05 -9.20
CA ALA A 231 -3.92 6.22 -9.96
C ALA A 231 -3.20 5.10 -10.70
N ASN A 232 -3.84 3.93 -10.75
CA ASN A 232 -3.51 2.81 -11.62
C ASN A 232 -4.80 2.34 -12.28
N PHE A 233 -4.91 2.41 -13.59
CA PHE A 233 -6.11 2.03 -14.32
C PHE A 233 -5.85 0.86 -15.27
N PHE A 234 -6.53 -0.26 -15.05
CA PHE A 234 -6.27 -1.50 -15.77
C PHE A 234 -7.50 -2.41 -15.88
N PRO A 235 -7.53 -3.31 -16.89
CA PRO A 235 -8.56 -4.34 -16.98
C PRO A 235 -8.38 -5.40 -15.86
N LEU A 236 -9.51 -5.83 -15.26
CA LEU A 236 -9.53 -6.86 -14.24
C LEU A 236 -10.78 -7.73 -14.41
N GLY A 237 -10.59 -9.00 -14.76
CA GLY A 237 -11.70 -9.88 -15.17
C GLY A 237 -12.40 -9.34 -16.42
N ASN A 238 -13.71 -9.14 -16.35
CA ASN A 238 -14.51 -8.55 -17.42
C ASN A 238 -14.81 -7.05 -17.22
N LYS A 239 -14.15 -6.42 -16.28
CA LYS A 239 -14.30 -5.01 -15.92
C LYS A 239 -12.98 -4.26 -15.99
N TRP A 240 -13.03 -2.98 -15.65
CA TRP A 240 -11.87 -2.14 -15.40
C TRP A 240 -11.81 -1.77 -13.93
N MET A 241 -10.62 -1.66 -13.41
CA MET A 241 -10.36 -1.20 -12.05
C MET A 241 -9.53 0.08 -12.09
N LEU A 242 -9.98 1.09 -11.35
CA LEU A 242 -9.19 2.23 -10.95
C LEU A 242 -8.75 2.00 -9.50
N LEU A 243 -7.49 1.70 -9.31
CA LEU A 243 -6.84 1.61 -8.00
C LEU A 243 -6.18 2.96 -7.74
N CYS A 244 -6.44 3.58 -6.60
CA CYS A 244 -5.96 4.95 -6.32
C CYS A 244 -5.94 5.24 -4.82
N ILE A 245 -5.62 6.46 -4.48
CA ILE A 245 -5.89 7.01 -3.15
C ILE A 245 -6.86 8.18 -3.21
N SER A 246 -7.47 8.45 -2.06
CA SER A 246 -7.95 9.75 -1.66
C SER A 246 -7.07 10.24 -0.52
N HIS A 247 -6.55 11.46 -0.59
CA HIS A 247 -5.68 11.99 0.47
C HIS A 247 -6.32 11.92 1.85
N PRO A 248 -7.62 12.25 2.03
CA PRO A 248 -8.26 12.11 3.34
C PRO A 248 -8.54 10.67 3.77
N LEU A 249 -8.65 9.71 2.83
CA LEU A 249 -9.23 8.39 3.12
C LEU A 249 -8.29 7.21 2.85
N GLY A 250 -7.13 7.44 2.22
CA GLY A 250 -6.16 6.40 1.91
C GLY A 250 -6.48 5.60 0.65
N CYS A 251 -5.92 4.39 0.55
CA CYS A 251 -6.04 3.54 -0.62
C CYS A 251 -7.47 3.05 -0.84
N ARG A 252 -7.93 3.16 -2.08
CA ARG A 252 -9.27 2.76 -2.49
C ARG A 252 -9.30 2.31 -3.95
N TYR A 253 -10.43 1.78 -4.37
CA TYR A 253 -10.63 1.35 -5.74
C TYR A 253 -12.05 1.60 -6.22
N TYR A 254 -12.18 1.71 -7.54
CA TYR A 254 -13.44 1.66 -8.27
C TYR A 254 -13.40 0.51 -9.27
N ILE A 255 -14.53 -0.15 -9.47
CA ILE A 255 -14.72 -1.18 -10.50
C ILE A 255 -15.86 -0.74 -11.39
N GLY A 256 -15.68 -0.83 -12.71
CA GLY A 256 -16.69 -0.38 -13.67
C GLY A 256 -16.33 -0.74 -15.11
N ASP A 257 -16.92 -0.02 -16.05
CA ASP A 257 -16.75 -0.25 -17.47
C ASP A 257 -16.00 0.90 -18.15
N TRP A 258 -15.15 0.56 -19.11
CA TRP A 258 -14.60 1.54 -20.04
C TRP A 258 -15.58 1.78 -21.18
N ASN A 259 -16.12 2.99 -21.28
CA ASN A 259 -16.94 3.41 -22.41
C ASN A 259 -16.04 3.87 -23.57
N ALA A 260 -15.76 2.98 -24.50
CA ALA A 260 -14.86 3.27 -25.62
C ALA A 260 -15.37 4.39 -26.56
N ARG A 261 -16.69 4.62 -26.65
CA ARG A 261 -17.26 5.68 -27.48
C ARG A 261 -17.08 7.06 -26.86
N ALA A 262 -17.28 7.14 -25.54
CA ALA A 262 -17.12 8.38 -24.79
C ALA A 262 -15.66 8.59 -24.35
N GLU A 263 -14.81 7.58 -24.47
CA GLU A 263 -13.46 7.54 -23.92
C GLU A 263 -13.48 7.93 -22.44
N GLN A 264 -14.31 7.22 -21.63
CA GLN A 264 -14.55 7.56 -20.23
C GLN A 264 -14.74 6.30 -19.38
N PHE A 265 -14.22 6.31 -18.18
CA PHE A 265 -14.49 5.28 -17.18
C PHE A 265 -15.82 5.52 -16.46
N VAL A 266 -16.65 4.49 -16.41
CA VAL A 266 -17.97 4.50 -15.76
C VAL A 266 -17.93 3.55 -14.56
N PRO A 267 -17.63 4.04 -13.35
CA PRO A 267 -17.59 3.21 -12.16
C PRO A 267 -18.99 2.70 -11.77
N GLN A 268 -19.04 1.49 -11.22
CA GLN A 268 -20.26 0.83 -10.75
C GLN A 268 -20.21 0.55 -9.25
N THR A 269 -19.02 0.24 -8.73
CA THR A 269 -18.79 0.00 -7.31
C THR A 269 -17.46 0.62 -6.89
N HIS A 270 -17.33 0.91 -5.60
CA HIS A 270 -16.08 1.35 -5.00
C HIS A 270 -15.95 0.84 -3.57
N SER A 271 -14.73 0.79 -3.05
CA SER A 271 -14.45 0.50 -1.65
C SER A 271 -13.04 0.96 -1.27
N ARG A 272 -12.73 0.85 -0.02
CA ARG A 272 -11.39 1.11 0.52
C ARG A 272 -10.63 -0.20 0.72
N MET A 273 -9.32 -0.14 0.71
CA MET A 273 -8.48 -1.30 0.99
C MET A 273 -8.02 -1.21 2.42
N ASN A 274 -7.45 -0.58 3.09
CA ASN A 274 -7.14 -0.63 4.52
C ASN A 274 -7.89 0.50 5.25
N TRP A 275 -9.02 0.16 5.80
CA TRP A 275 -9.82 1.11 6.55
C TRP A 275 -9.15 1.43 7.89
N ARG A 276 -9.28 2.68 8.28
CA ARG A 276 -8.86 3.11 9.60
C ARG A 276 -10.02 3.77 10.31
N ARG A 277 -10.14 3.49 11.60
CA ARG A 277 -11.04 4.21 12.47
C ARG A 277 -10.40 5.55 12.84
N ASP A 278 -11.05 6.63 12.46
CA ASP A 278 -10.67 7.96 12.90
C ASP A 278 -11.28 8.23 14.28
N GLU A 279 -10.56 7.90 15.34
CA GLU A 279 -11.00 8.15 16.70
C GLU A 279 -10.84 9.63 17.12
N GLN A 280 -10.20 10.44 16.31
CA GLN A 280 -9.93 11.85 16.64
C GLN A 280 -10.78 12.85 15.85
N SER A 281 -11.66 12.40 14.97
CA SER A 281 -12.54 13.29 14.18
C SER A 281 -13.54 14.09 15.03
N ILE A 282 -13.83 13.65 16.26
CA ILE A 282 -14.71 14.34 17.20
C ILE A 282 -14.24 15.77 17.57
N PHE A 283 -12.99 16.12 17.30
CA PHE A 283 -12.45 17.48 17.58
C PHE A 283 -12.20 18.31 16.31
N GLY A 284 -12.76 17.93 15.18
CA GLY A 284 -12.74 18.73 13.95
C GLY A 284 -11.38 18.87 13.27
N ARG A 285 -10.38 18.07 13.64
CA ARG A 285 -9.11 17.94 12.91
C ARG A 285 -8.97 16.51 12.43
N PRO A 286 -8.95 16.26 11.11
CA PRO A 286 -8.67 14.93 10.59
C PRO A 286 -7.28 14.51 11.08
N ALA A 287 -7.22 13.42 11.84
CA ALA A 287 -5.95 12.77 12.11
C ALA A 287 -5.55 12.06 10.82
N TRP A 288 -4.69 12.68 10.06
CA TRP A 288 -4.12 12.18 8.81
C TRP A 288 -3.16 11.02 9.08
N ARG A 289 -3.70 9.89 9.50
CA ARG A 289 -2.94 8.67 9.71
C ARG A 289 -3.44 7.64 8.71
N VAL A 290 -2.81 7.63 7.58
CA VAL A 290 -3.11 6.67 6.54
C VAL A 290 -2.04 5.59 6.58
N ASP A 291 -2.45 4.39 6.95
CA ASP A 291 -1.53 3.28 7.15
C ASP A 291 -1.20 2.55 5.84
N PHE A 292 -2.07 2.66 4.84
CA PHE A 292 -1.95 1.99 3.55
C PHE A 292 -2.24 3.00 2.44
N PHE A 293 -1.20 3.41 1.70
CA PHE A 293 -1.26 4.60 0.86
C PHE A 293 -0.52 4.40 -0.47
N ALA A 294 -0.85 5.21 -1.48
CA ALA A 294 -0.15 5.26 -2.75
C ALA A 294 0.09 3.87 -3.37
N PRO A 295 -0.93 3.22 -3.93
CA PRO A 295 -0.75 1.92 -4.54
C PRO A 295 -0.01 2.01 -5.88
N GLU A 296 0.74 0.96 -6.20
CA GLU A 296 1.28 0.69 -7.54
C GLU A 296 1.00 -0.75 -7.90
N SER A 297 0.82 -1.06 -9.17
CA SER A 297 0.52 -2.41 -9.62
C SER A 297 1.18 -2.77 -10.94
N LEU A 298 1.42 -4.06 -11.15
CA LEU A 298 1.89 -4.60 -12.42
C LEU A 298 1.09 -5.84 -12.85
N LEU A 299 1.15 -6.14 -14.14
CA LEU A 299 0.68 -7.40 -14.70
C LEU A 299 1.84 -8.37 -14.81
N THR A 300 1.70 -9.54 -14.19
CA THR A 300 2.69 -10.62 -14.27
C THR A 300 2.60 -11.37 -15.61
N PRO A 301 3.63 -12.12 -16.02
CA PRO A 301 3.60 -12.86 -17.28
C PRO A 301 2.54 -13.97 -17.33
N ASP A 302 2.09 -14.46 -16.18
CA ASP A 302 1.01 -15.44 -16.05
C ASP A 302 -0.38 -14.81 -15.89
N GLY A 303 -0.50 -13.49 -16.11
CA GLY A 303 -1.76 -12.77 -16.17
C GLY A 303 -2.34 -12.33 -14.83
N ARG A 304 -1.59 -12.44 -13.73
CA ARG A 304 -2.01 -11.91 -12.42
C ARG A 304 -1.77 -10.40 -12.34
N ARG A 305 -2.69 -9.66 -11.75
CA ARG A 305 -2.46 -8.28 -11.32
C ARG A 305 -1.95 -8.30 -9.88
N VAL A 306 -0.75 -7.78 -9.65
CA VAL A 306 -0.13 -7.70 -8.32
C VAL A 306 0.09 -6.25 -7.95
N MET A 307 -0.26 -5.88 -6.70
CA MET A 307 -0.12 -4.53 -6.19
C MET A 307 0.73 -4.47 -4.92
N TRP A 308 1.31 -3.31 -4.69
CA TRP A 308 1.93 -2.86 -3.43
C TRP A 308 1.30 -1.55 -3.00
N ALA A 309 1.49 -1.20 -1.74
CA ALA A 309 1.21 0.14 -1.24
C ALA A 309 2.25 0.55 -0.19
N TRP A 310 2.47 1.84 -0.05
CA TRP A 310 3.31 2.38 1.00
C TRP A 310 2.62 2.26 2.36
N LEU A 311 3.32 1.71 3.36
CA LEU A 311 2.87 1.63 4.75
C LEU A 311 3.36 2.88 5.49
N ALA A 312 2.60 3.96 5.36
CA ALA A 312 3.05 5.32 5.65
C ALA A 312 3.28 5.64 7.14
N THR A 313 2.60 4.94 8.04
CA THR A 313 2.59 5.29 9.48
C THR A 313 2.84 4.10 10.39
N LEU A 314 3.27 2.97 9.81
CA LEU A 314 3.52 1.77 10.57
C LEU A 314 4.99 1.72 11.03
N GLY A 315 5.22 1.94 12.28
CA GLY A 315 6.56 1.89 12.85
C GLY A 315 6.63 2.22 14.32
N LYS A 316 5.55 2.81 14.89
CA LYS A 316 5.44 3.03 16.33
C LYS A 316 4.00 2.91 16.82
N SER A 317 3.82 2.17 17.91
CA SER A 317 2.53 1.98 18.59
C SER A 317 1.99 3.28 19.23
N ASP A 318 2.85 4.25 19.52
CA ASP A 318 2.46 5.57 20.07
C ASP A 318 1.84 6.51 19.03
N GLY A 319 1.71 6.02 17.80
CA GLY A 319 1.11 6.75 16.70
C GLY A 319 1.96 7.89 16.14
N LYS A 320 3.23 7.95 16.44
CA LYS A 320 4.17 8.83 15.76
C LYS A 320 4.63 8.19 14.47
N MET A 321 4.69 8.97 13.41
CA MET A 321 5.35 8.56 12.18
C MET A 321 6.84 8.40 12.50
N ASP A 322 7.39 7.22 12.21
CA ASP A 322 8.82 7.00 12.35
C ASP A 322 9.59 7.17 11.03
N GLY A 323 8.88 7.51 9.97
CA GLY A 323 9.47 7.80 8.67
C GLY A 323 9.97 6.60 7.88
N ARG A 324 9.85 5.37 8.38
CA ARG A 324 10.29 4.18 7.66
C ARG A 324 9.54 4.03 6.34
N THR A 325 10.26 3.76 5.27
CA THR A 325 9.67 3.43 3.98
C THR A 325 9.54 1.93 3.85
N ILE A 326 8.33 1.43 4.07
CA ILE A 326 7.97 0.02 3.99
C ILE A 326 6.94 -0.15 2.90
N GLN A 327 7.09 -1.18 2.06
CA GLN A 327 6.07 -1.60 1.12
C GLN A 327 5.26 -2.75 1.73
N SER A 328 3.94 -2.75 1.50
CA SER A 328 3.07 -3.87 1.89
C SER A 328 3.55 -5.17 1.25
N LEU A 329 3.10 -6.30 1.78
CA LEU A 329 3.18 -7.55 1.02
C LEU A 329 2.55 -7.36 -0.34
N PRO A 330 3.12 -7.96 -1.40
CA PRO A 330 2.48 -7.97 -2.70
C PRO A 330 1.14 -8.71 -2.61
N ARG A 331 0.09 -8.09 -3.19
CA ARG A 331 -1.28 -8.60 -3.16
C ARG A 331 -1.75 -8.92 -4.56
N GLU A 332 -2.22 -10.14 -4.78
CA GLU A 332 -2.85 -10.54 -6.04
C GLU A 332 -4.30 -10.05 -6.08
N LEU A 333 -4.65 -9.32 -7.13
CA LEU A 333 -5.99 -8.82 -7.37
C LEU A 333 -6.68 -9.66 -8.46
N SER A 334 -7.93 -10.05 -8.24
CA SER A 334 -8.76 -10.69 -9.25
C SER A 334 -10.23 -10.37 -9.06
N LEU A 335 -10.99 -10.40 -10.15
CA LEU A 335 -12.44 -10.15 -10.15
C LEU A 335 -13.15 -11.34 -10.81
N PRO A 336 -13.60 -12.32 -10.00
CA PRO A 336 -14.43 -13.42 -10.50
C PRO A 336 -15.79 -12.96 -11.01
N SER A 337 -16.57 -13.89 -11.56
CA SER A 337 -17.90 -13.61 -12.11
C SER A 337 -18.94 -13.15 -11.09
N ASP A 338 -18.69 -13.33 -9.79
CA ASP A 338 -19.52 -12.80 -8.70
C ASP A 338 -19.37 -11.29 -8.50
N GLY A 339 -18.42 -10.65 -9.19
CA GLY A 339 -18.18 -9.21 -9.12
C GLY A 339 -17.54 -8.71 -7.82
N ILE A 340 -17.15 -9.61 -6.92
CA ILE A 340 -16.50 -9.25 -5.65
C ILE A 340 -14.99 -9.33 -5.83
N LEU A 341 -14.30 -8.23 -5.58
CA LEU A 341 -12.84 -8.16 -5.65
C LEU A 341 -12.20 -9.20 -4.72
N ARG A 342 -11.23 -9.95 -5.24
CA ARG A 342 -10.35 -10.78 -4.42
C ARG A 342 -9.03 -10.08 -4.22
N ILE A 343 -8.57 -10.10 -2.97
CA ILE A 343 -7.31 -9.52 -2.51
C ILE A 343 -6.57 -10.63 -1.78
N LYS A 344 -5.63 -11.29 -2.47
CA LYS A 344 -4.89 -12.44 -1.96
C LYS A 344 -3.45 -12.05 -1.63
N PRO A 345 -2.84 -12.67 -0.62
CA PRO A 345 -1.39 -12.58 -0.51
C PRO A 345 -0.75 -13.24 -1.73
N LEU A 346 0.39 -12.69 -2.17
CA LEU A 346 1.16 -13.27 -3.28
C LEU A 346 1.42 -14.76 -3.04
N ARG A 347 1.13 -15.60 -4.04
CA ARG A 347 1.27 -17.07 -3.90
C ARG A 347 2.71 -17.50 -3.65
N GLU A 348 3.70 -16.77 -4.16
CA GLU A 348 5.12 -17.04 -3.97
C GLU A 348 5.54 -16.99 -2.49
N LEU A 349 4.81 -16.30 -1.60
CA LEU A 349 5.04 -16.32 -0.15
C LEU A 349 5.01 -17.76 0.42
N GLU A 350 4.26 -18.66 -0.18
CA GLU A 350 4.19 -20.06 0.26
C GLU A 350 5.53 -20.81 0.09
N THR A 351 6.40 -20.35 -0.80
CA THR A 351 7.75 -20.92 -0.97
C THR A 351 8.68 -20.64 0.20
N LEU A 352 8.34 -19.65 1.02
CA LEU A 352 9.08 -19.30 2.23
C LEU A 352 8.74 -20.19 3.42
N ARG A 353 7.64 -20.93 3.37
CA ARG A 353 7.14 -21.74 4.50
C ARG A 353 8.09 -22.90 4.85
N TYR A 354 8.31 -23.08 6.14
CA TYR A 354 8.98 -24.25 6.70
C TYR A 354 8.49 -24.52 8.12
N ASP A 355 8.86 -25.65 8.71
CA ASP A 355 8.55 -26.06 10.09
C ASP A 355 7.04 -25.98 10.41
N PRO A 356 6.17 -26.71 9.67
CA PRO A 356 4.73 -26.63 9.82
C PRO A 356 4.24 -27.21 11.15
N VAL A 357 3.30 -26.51 11.78
CA VAL A 357 2.52 -27.00 12.93
C VAL A 357 1.05 -26.93 12.57
N THR A 358 0.31 -28.01 12.83
CA THR A 358 -1.15 -28.05 12.59
C THR A 358 -1.86 -28.45 13.87
N LEU A 359 -2.85 -27.66 14.27
CA LEU A 359 -3.75 -27.93 15.38
C LEU A 359 -5.19 -27.93 14.85
N SER A 360 -6.03 -28.81 15.37
CA SER A 360 -7.42 -28.96 14.95
C SER A 360 -8.36 -28.95 16.14
N ASP A 361 -9.62 -28.58 15.90
CA ASP A 361 -10.74 -28.67 16.84
C ASP A 361 -10.47 -27.98 18.19
N ILE A 362 -9.89 -26.78 18.14
CA ILE A 362 -9.57 -26.00 19.33
C ILE A 362 -10.82 -25.28 19.82
N THR A 363 -11.37 -25.75 20.93
CA THR A 363 -12.54 -25.10 21.54
C THR A 363 -12.12 -23.94 22.45
N ILE A 364 -12.71 -22.78 22.19
CA ILE A 364 -12.56 -21.55 22.98
C ILE A 364 -13.87 -21.38 23.78
N SER A 365 -13.74 -21.35 25.10
CA SER A 365 -14.87 -21.05 25.98
C SER A 365 -15.20 -19.56 25.91
N GLU A 366 -16.47 -19.22 26.10
CA GLU A 366 -16.88 -17.82 26.18
C GLU A 366 -16.25 -17.10 27.38
N LEU A 367 -16.01 -15.82 27.21
CA LEU A 367 -15.57 -14.95 28.30
C LEU A 367 -16.72 -14.69 29.28
N THR A 368 -16.42 -14.75 30.55
CA THR A 368 -17.39 -14.42 31.61
C THR A 368 -17.60 -12.91 31.73
N LYS A 369 -18.75 -12.48 32.24
CA LYS A 369 -19.14 -11.06 32.40
C LYS A 369 -18.14 -10.22 33.21
N GLU A 370 -17.34 -10.83 34.05
CA GLU A 370 -16.35 -10.16 34.91
C GLU A 370 -15.17 -9.57 34.12
N LEU A 371 -15.00 -9.99 32.87
CA LEU A 371 -13.91 -9.55 31.98
C LEU A 371 -14.31 -8.42 31.03
N LEU A 372 -15.56 -7.98 31.06
CA LEU A 372 -16.08 -6.92 30.22
C LEU A 372 -16.37 -5.69 31.08
N PRO A 373 -15.69 -4.62 31.08
CA PRO A 373 -15.86 -3.50 30.16
C PRO A 373 -14.61 -2.62 29.91
N THR A 374 -13.46 -2.89 30.47
CA THR A 374 -12.34 -1.93 30.46
C THR A 374 -11.01 -2.47 29.97
N ALA A 375 -10.87 -3.77 29.78
CA ALA A 375 -9.67 -4.38 29.23
C ALA A 375 -10.02 -5.20 27.97
N ALA A 376 -9.14 -5.15 26.99
CA ALA A 376 -9.21 -6.07 25.88
C ALA A 376 -9.16 -7.52 26.40
N PRO A 377 -10.00 -8.43 25.88
CA PRO A 377 -10.05 -9.79 26.40
C PRO A 377 -8.70 -10.49 26.21
N ALA A 378 -8.11 -10.95 27.29
CA ALA A 378 -6.84 -11.69 27.24
C ALA A 378 -6.98 -13.00 26.44
N GLY A 379 -8.16 -13.61 26.47
CA GLY A 379 -8.46 -14.84 25.76
C GLY A 379 -7.71 -16.07 26.33
N LYS A 380 -7.92 -17.21 25.69
CA LYS A 380 -7.22 -18.46 25.97
C LYS A 380 -6.03 -18.60 25.03
N LYS A 381 -4.86 -18.92 25.55
CA LYS A 381 -3.71 -19.29 24.74
C LYS A 381 -4.02 -20.52 23.90
N ILE A 382 -3.81 -20.44 22.59
CA ILE A 382 -4.03 -21.53 21.63
C ILE A 382 -2.75 -22.02 20.97
N ALA A 383 -1.72 -21.16 20.89
CA ALA A 383 -0.42 -21.53 20.35
C ALA A 383 0.70 -20.65 20.91
N THR A 384 1.93 -21.12 20.74
CA THR A 384 3.15 -20.32 20.91
C THR A 384 3.81 -20.16 19.53
N LEU A 385 4.08 -18.92 19.16
CA LEU A 385 4.77 -18.58 17.92
C LEU A 385 6.28 -18.76 18.13
N GLY A 386 6.90 -19.60 17.34
CA GLY A 386 8.31 -19.96 17.48
C GLY A 386 9.29 -19.08 16.70
N SER A 387 8.84 -17.95 16.14
CA SER A 387 9.62 -17.02 15.31
C SER A 387 8.95 -15.66 15.27
N ASP A 388 9.63 -14.64 14.79
CA ASP A 388 9.09 -13.32 14.45
C ASP A 388 8.82 -13.16 12.94
N ALA A 389 8.99 -14.24 12.17
CA ALA A 389 8.65 -14.35 10.76
C ALA A 389 7.74 -15.56 10.55
N ILE A 390 6.43 -15.33 10.48
CA ILE A 390 5.41 -16.39 10.58
C ILE A 390 4.25 -16.14 9.62
N GLU A 391 3.69 -17.22 9.09
CA GLU A 391 2.34 -17.25 8.54
C GLU A 391 1.45 -18.14 9.40
N LEU A 392 0.24 -17.63 9.71
CA LEU A 392 -0.86 -18.39 10.30
C LEU A 392 -1.98 -18.51 9.29
N ARG A 393 -2.63 -19.69 9.25
CA ARG A 393 -3.91 -19.89 8.58
C ARG A 393 -4.89 -20.44 9.60
N ILE A 394 -5.99 -19.73 9.83
CA ILE A 394 -6.99 -20.05 10.84
C ILE A 394 -8.32 -20.26 10.14
N THR A 395 -8.95 -21.41 10.35
CA THR A 395 -10.28 -21.72 9.81
C THR A 395 -11.29 -21.85 10.95
N VAL A 396 -12.34 -21.03 10.92
CA VAL A 396 -13.45 -21.08 11.88
C VAL A 396 -14.75 -21.36 11.14
N ALA A 397 -15.57 -22.28 11.66
CA ALA A 397 -16.86 -22.59 11.07
C ALA A 397 -17.72 -21.33 10.98
N ARG A 398 -18.34 -21.09 9.80
CA ARG A 398 -19.10 -19.87 9.52
C ARG A 398 -20.19 -19.59 10.57
N ASP A 399 -20.94 -20.59 10.96
CA ASP A 399 -22.01 -20.48 11.94
C ASP A 399 -21.47 -20.09 13.33
N GLN A 400 -20.29 -20.55 13.69
CA GLN A 400 -19.62 -20.17 14.93
C GLN A 400 -18.95 -18.81 14.86
N ALA A 401 -18.38 -18.46 13.71
CA ALA A 401 -17.80 -17.14 13.45
C ALA A 401 -18.86 -16.02 13.48
N ALA A 402 -20.13 -16.32 13.24
CA ALA A 402 -21.24 -15.37 13.30
C ALA A 402 -21.68 -15.00 14.73
N ARG A 403 -20.85 -15.23 15.75
CA ARG A 403 -21.08 -14.76 17.12
C ARG A 403 -20.92 -13.24 17.21
N LYS A 404 -21.42 -12.63 18.29
CA LYS A 404 -21.36 -11.16 18.45
C LYS A 404 -19.94 -10.62 18.44
N LEU A 405 -19.01 -11.37 19.00
CA LEU A 405 -17.62 -10.99 19.07
C LEU A 405 -16.76 -12.23 19.22
N PHE A 406 -15.84 -12.42 18.33
CA PHE A 406 -14.74 -13.37 18.54
C PHE A 406 -13.48 -12.82 17.89
N GLY A 407 -12.33 -13.33 18.29
CA GLY A 407 -11.09 -12.90 17.69
C GLY A 407 -9.86 -13.51 18.31
N PHE A 408 -8.75 -12.90 17.96
CA PHE A 408 -7.41 -13.35 18.32
C PHE A 408 -6.64 -12.19 18.93
N THR A 409 -5.69 -12.51 19.82
CA THR A 409 -4.71 -11.55 20.33
C THR A 409 -3.31 -12.09 20.02
N LEU A 410 -2.58 -11.37 19.18
CA LEU A 410 -1.16 -11.58 18.96
C LEU A 410 -0.38 -10.83 20.04
N PHE A 411 0.73 -11.39 20.47
CA PHE A 411 1.64 -10.77 21.44
C PHE A 411 0.98 -10.38 22.78
N PRO A 412 0.16 -11.24 23.40
CA PRO A 412 -0.51 -10.91 24.64
C PRO A 412 0.51 -10.65 25.77
N ASP A 413 0.28 -9.60 26.56
CA ASP A 413 1.13 -9.24 27.70
C ASP A 413 0.63 -9.82 29.05
N GLY A 414 -0.45 -10.60 29.02
CA GLY A 414 -1.09 -11.15 30.21
C GLY A 414 -1.90 -10.15 31.04
N LYS A 415 -1.92 -8.86 30.64
CA LYS A 415 -2.61 -7.76 31.33
C LYS A 415 -3.74 -7.15 30.49
N GLY A 416 -4.07 -7.80 29.37
CA GLY A 416 -5.08 -7.33 28.43
C GLY A 416 -4.51 -6.54 27.23
N GLY A 417 -3.20 -6.35 27.15
CA GLY A 417 -2.52 -5.80 25.97
C GLY A 417 -2.21 -6.86 24.93
N GLY A 418 -1.77 -6.39 23.75
CA GLY A 418 -1.49 -7.20 22.56
C GLY A 418 -2.16 -6.61 21.32
N LEU A 419 -1.82 -7.13 20.16
CA LEU A 419 -2.47 -6.74 18.91
C LEU A 419 -3.71 -7.60 18.69
N GLN A 420 -4.88 -6.96 18.76
CA GLN A 420 -6.16 -7.64 18.62
C GLN A 420 -6.63 -7.71 17.17
N ILE A 421 -7.16 -8.86 16.79
CA ILE A 421 -7.87 -9.12 15.54
C ILE A 421 -9.30 -9.52 15.93
N LEU A 422 -10.30 -8.72 15.54
CA LEU A 422 -11.68 -8.85 15.98
C LEU A 422 -12.63 -9.04 14.79
N PHE A 423 -13.44 -10.07 14.82
CA PHE A 423 -14.60 -10.18 13.95
C PHE A 423 -15.82 -9.64 14.68
N ARG A 424 -16.51 -8.71 14.04
CA ARG A 424 -17.69 -8.02 14.58
C ARG A 424 -18.89 -8.20 13.65
N PRO A 425 -19.55 -9.37 13.69
CA PRO A 425 -20.65 -9.69 12.79
C PRO A 425 -21.82 -8.70 12.87
N GLU A 426 -22.05 -8.14 14.04
CA GLU A 426 -23.12 -7.14 14.25
C GLU A 426 -22.91 -5.84 13.48
N ASN A 427 -21.69 -5.53 13.11
CA ASN A 427 -21.31 -4.35 12.32
C ASN A 427 -20.83 -4.72 10.91
N SER A 428 -20.74 -6.03 10.59
CA SER A 428 -20.13 -6.53 9.36
C SER A 428 -18.71 -5.99 9.15
N THR A 429 -17.88 -6.03 10.21
CA THR A 429 -16.51 -5.51 10.17
C THR A 429 -15.48 -6.50 10.69
N LEU A 430 -14.28 -6.36 10.18
CA LEU A 430 -13.03 -6.94 10.67
C LEU A 430 -12.13 -5.81 11.17
N ARG A 431 -11.51 -5.99 12.32
CA ARG A 431 -10.60 -5.02 12.92
C ARG A 431 -9.26 -5.65 13.23
N ILE A 432 -8.17 -4.92 13.00
CA ILE A 432 -6.83 -5.23 13.50
C ILE A 432 -6.24 -3.98 14.17
N GLY A 433 -5.93 -4.06 15.45
CA GLY A 433 -5.49 -2.91 16.23
C GLY A 433 -6.51 -1.76 16.12
N THR A 434 -6.11 -0.64 15.52
CA THR A 434 -6.97 0.54 15.28
C THR A 434 -7.57 0.58 13.87
N ALA A 435 -7.14 -0.28 12.96
CA ALA A 435 -7.70 -0.36 11.61
C ALA A 435 -8.96 -1.23 11.59
N GLU A 436 -10.02 -0.75 10.93
CA GLU A 436 -11.29 -1.46 10.79
C GLU A 436 -11.73 -1.42 9.32
N ALA A 437 -12.22 -2.54 8.79
CA ALA A 437 -12.64 -2.66 7.40
C ALA A 437 -13.94 -3.45 7.28
N PRO A 438 -14.75 -3.22 6.23
CA PRO A 438 -15.93 -4.02 5.95
C PRO A 438 -15.56 -5.48 5.71
N PHE A 439 -16.21 -6.38 6.42
CA PHE A 439 -16.15 -7.82 6.20
C PHE A 439 -17.41 -8.49 6.76
N SER A 440 -18.30 -8.90 5.88
CA SER A 440 -19.57 -9.54 6.27
C SER A 440 -19.43 -11.06 6.21
N ILE A 441 -19.49 -11.71 7.36
CA ILE A 441 -19.54 -13.17 7.43
C ILE A 441 -20.85 -13.70 6.82
N ALA A 442 -21.93 -12.93 6.93
CA ALA A 442 -23.25 -13.30 6.38
C ALA A 442 -23.22 -13.39 4.84
N ASP A 443 -22.37 -12.61 4.19
CA ASP A 443 -22.26 -12.56 2.72
C ASP A 443 -21.33 -13.64 2.13
N LEU A 444 -20.66 -14.41 2.97
CA LEU A 444 -19.90 -15.56 2.50
C LEU A 444 -20.84 -16.60 1.87
N PRO A 445 -20.46 -17.27 0.79
CA PRO A 445 -21.23 -18.35 0.19
C PRO A 445 -21.60 -19.44 1.20
N ALA A 446 -22.73 -20.12 0.97
CA ALA A 446 -23.13 -21.22 1.81
C ALA A 446 -22.04 -22.32 1.83
N GLY A 447 -21.67 -22.75 3.04
CA GLY A 447 -20.63 -23.75 3.25
C GLY A 447 -19.19 -23.24 3.21
N GLU A 448 -18.98 -21.95 2.94
CA GLU A 448 -17.66 -21.33 3.07
C GLU A 448 -17.40 -20.94 4.53
N ASP A 449 -16.37 -21.50 5.13
CA ASP A 449 -15.91 -21.12 6.46
C ASP A 449 -15.16 -19.79 6.44
N VAL A 450 -15.02 -19.17 7.62
CA VAL A 450 -14.13 -18.00 7.75
C VAL A 450 -12.69 -18.48 7.75
N GLU A 451 -11.92 -18.02 6.79
CA GLU A 451 -10.48 -18.24 6.71
C GLU A 451 -9.75 -16.92 6.96
N LEU A 452 -8.76 -16.94 7.84
CA LEU A 452 -7.88 -15.82 8.10
C LEU A 452 -6.44 -16.26 7.88
N ARG A 453 -5.74 -15.62 6.95
CA ARG A 453 -4.28 -15.73 6.79
C ARG A 453 -3.65 -14.52 7.47
N ILE A 454 -2.66 -14.75 8.33
CA ILE A 454 -1.97 -13.72 9.10
C ILE A 454 -0.48 -13.84 8.83
N PHE A 455 0.13 -12.78 8.36
CA PHE A 455 1.57 -12.67 8.12
C PHE A 455 2.18 -11.77 9.19
N ILE A 456 3.13 -12.30 9.94
CA ILE A 456 3.85 -11.59 10.99
C ILE A 456 5.30 -11.44 10.56
N ASP A 457 5.77 -10.19 10.51
CA ASP A 457 7.16 -9.86 10.26
C ASP A 457 7.63 -8.88 11.33
N LYS A 458 8.11 -9.42 12.43
CA LYS A 458 8.43 -8.67 13.64
C LYS A 458 7.20 -7.90 14.14
N TYR A 459 7.29 -6.57 14.19
CA TYR A 459 6.21 -5.69 14.63
C TYR A 459 5.10 -5.50 13.60
N LEU A 460 5.31 -5.87 12.34
CA LEU A 460 4.37 -5.66 11.24
C LEU A 460 3.49 -6.89 11.05
N VAL A 461 2.18 -6.68 10.93
CA VAL A 461 1.20 -7.75 10.77
C VAL A 461 0.24 -7.41 9.63
N GLU A 462 0.19 -8.26 8.60
CA GLU A 462 -0.82 -8.19 7.56
C GLU A 462 -1.79 -9.37 7.67
N ILE A 463 -3.08 -9.10 7.47
CA ILE A 463 -4.13 -10.11 7.50
C ILE A 463 -4.94 -10.13 6.22
N PHE A 464 -5.39 -11.32 5.84
CA PHE A 464 -6.26 -11.55 4.68
C PHE A 464 -7.43 -12.43 5.12
N ALA A 465 -8.65 -11.96 4.92
CA ALA A 465 -9.87 -12.65 5.31
C ALA A 465 -10.62 -13.12 4.06
N ASN A 466 -10.76 -14.44 3.89
CA ASN A 466 -11.45 -15.10 2.77
C ASN A 466 -11.08 -14.53 1.39
N ASP A 467 -9.85 -14.05 1.23
CA ASP A 467 -9.39 -13.36 0.02
C ASP A 467 -10.26 -12.14 -0.40
N ARG A 468 -11.15 -11.66 0.46
CA ARG A 468 -12.07 -10.54 0.17
C ARG A 468 -11.69 -9.25 0.87
N GLN A 469 -10.92 -9.35 1.94
CA GLN A 469 -10.43 -8.19 2.68
C GLN A 469 -8.99 -8.42 3.11
N ALA A 470 -8.19 -7.36 3.05
CA ALA A 470 -6.81 -7.37 3.53
C ALA A 470 -6.54 -6.10 4.34
N MET A 471 -5.83 -6.25 5.46
CA MET A 471 -5.53 -5.16 6.38
C MET A 471 -4.11 -5.31 6.93
N VAL A 472 -3.57 -4.20 7.43
CA VAL A 472 -2.23 -4.14 8.04
C VAL A 472 -2.27 -3.33 9.33
N ALA A 473 -1.45 -3.74 10.29
CA ALA A 473 -1.19 -2.99 11.51
C ALA A 473 0.24 -3.23 12.00
N SER A 474 0.70 -2.41 12.92
CA SER A 474 1.97 -2.61 13.63
C SER A 474 1.75 -2.73 15.13
N TYR A 475 2.67 -3.45 15.79
CA TYR A 475 2.70 -3.58 17.23
C TYR A 475 4.15 -3.67 17.72
N ASP A 476 4.73 -2.55 18.12
CA ASP A 476 6.15 -2.46 18.46
C ASP A 476 6.53 -3.27 19.70
N ASP A 477 5.59 -3.45 20.62
CA ASP A 477 5.81 -4.21 21.88
C ASP A 477 5.59 -5.74 21.68
N TYR A 478 6.11 -6.30 20.59
CA TYR A 478 5.96 -7.72 20.25
C TYR A 478 7.04 -8.61 20.89
N LEU A 479 8.20 -8.05 21.25
CA LEU A 479 9.35 -8.82 21.74
C LEU A 479 9.05 -9.53 23.07
N GLY A 480 9.47 -10.80 23.14
CA GLY A 480 9.25 -11.63 24.35
C GLY A 480 7.82 -12.05 24.59
N LYS A 481 6.90 -11.82 23.61
CA LYS A 481 5.48 -12.16 23.69
C LYS A 481 5.09 -13.11 22.56
N PRO A 482 5.54 -14.38 22.62
CA PRO A 482 5.41 -15.29 21.48
C PRO A 482 4.04 -15.97 21.38
N ASP A 483 3.05 -15.57 22.15
CA ASP A 483 1.80 -16.29 22.26
C ASP A 483 0.73 -15.78 21.28
N LEU A 484 -0.15 -16.69 20.86
CA LEU A 484 -1.40 -16.44 20.18
C LEU A 484 -2.53 -16.86 21.10
N ASN A 485 -3.41 -15.92 21.46
CA ASN A 485 -4.61 -16.18 22.20
C ASN A 485 -5.85 -16.06 21.32
N ALA A 486 -6.93 -16.74 21.69
CA ALA A 486 -8.25 -16.58 21.08
C ALA A 486 -9.31 -16.36 22.14
N PHE A 487 -10.38 -15.65 21.79
CA PHE A 487 -11.50 -15.35 22.67
C PHE A 487 -12.81 -15.31 21.89
N THR A 488 -13.92 -15.51 22.62
CA THR A 488 -15.28 -15.41 22.09
C THR A 488 -16.22 -14.85 23.15
N VAL A 489 -17.22 -14.10 22.72
CA VAL A 489 -18.29 -13.53 23.56
C VAL A 489 -19.63 -13.99 23.03
N GLY A 490 -20.46 -14.54 23.91
CA GLY A 490 -21.83 -14.96 23.61
C GLY A 490 -22.02 -16.46 23.46
N ALA A 491 -21.01 -17.20 23.02
CA ALA A 491 -21.03 -18.67 23.02
C ALA A 491 -19.63 -19.23 22.79
N PRO A 492 -19.36 -20.50 23.17
CA PRO A 492 -18.11 -21.17 22.80
C PRO A 492 -17.95 -21.22 21.28
N THR A 493 -16.69 -21.15 20.82
CA THR A 493 -16.33 -21.20 19.39
C THR A 493 -15.24 -22.25 19.18
N THR A 494 -15.35 -23.04 18.13
CA THR A 494 -14.33 -24.01 17.75
C THR A 494 -13.57 -23.51 16.51
N ILE A 495 -12.28 -23.40 16.64
CA ILE A 495 -11.37 -23.23 15.51
C ILE A 495 -11.18 -24.62 14.91
N LYS A 496 -11.66 -24.82 13.67
CA LYS A 496 -11.54 -26.11 12.97
C LYS A 496 -10.09 -26.48 12.70
N LYS A 497 -9.31 -25.48 12.31
CA LYS A 497 -7.89 -25.68 11.94
C LYS A 497 -7.08 -24.43 12.22
N LEU A 498 -5.91 -24.61 12.78
CA LEU A 498 -4.86 -23.61 12.89
C LEU A 498 -3.57 -24.21 12.32
N GLU A 499 -3.07 -23.63 11.27
CA GLU A 499 -1.78 -23.97 10.66
C GLU A 499 -0.80 -22.84 10.90
N ILE A 500 0.41 -23.19 11.26
CA ILE A 500 1.50 -22.23 11.56
C ILE A 500 2.71 -22.65 10.75
N TRP A 501 3.31 -21.72 10.01
CA TRP A 501 4.59 -21.90 9.34
C TRP A 501 5.53 -20.79 9.75
N LYS A 502 6.79 -21.14 9.95
CA LYS A 502 7.87 -20.16 9.94
C LYS A 502 8.15 -19.76 8.50
N LEU A 503 8.57 -18.51 8.28
CA LEU A 503 8.92 -18.01 6.97
C LEU A 503 10.42 -17.74 6.88
N LYS A 504 11.03 -18.14 5.76
CA LYS A 504 12.42 -17.85 5.45
C LYS A 504 12.59 -16.35 5.17
N PRO A 505 13.67 -15.73 5.66
CA PRO A 505 13.92 -14.32 5.35
C PRO A 505 14.33 -14.15 3.88
N THR A 506 13.94 -13.01 3.30
CA THR A 506 14.30 -12.59 1.93
C THR A 506 15.13 -11.32 1.92
N ASN A 507 15.57 -10.84 3.08
CA ASN A 507 16.20 -9.53 3.30
C ASN A 507 17.69 -9.44 2.97
N GLN A 508 18.27 -10.44 2.29
CA GLN A 508 19.70 -10.41 1.92
C GLN A 508 20.04 -9.17 1.08
N GLY A 509 19.20 -8.82 0.11
CA GLY A 509 19.42 -7.62 -0.72
C GLY A 509 19.38 -6.32 0.09
N PHE A 510 18.53 -6.23 1.11
CA PHE A 510 18.50 -5.10 2.04
C PHE A 510 19.83 -4.97 2.80
N ILE A 511 20.35 -6.07 3.33
CA ILE A 511 21.61 -6.10 4.09
C ILE A 511 22.78 -5.65 3.19
N GLU A 512 22.82 -6.12 1.95
CA GLU A 512 23.84 -5.74 0.98
C GLU A 512 23.72 -4.27 0.56
N ALA A 513 22.51 -3.80 0.30
CA ALA A 513 22.25 -2.41 -0.06
C ALA A 513 22.64 -1.47 1.07
N GLN A 514 22.29 -1.80 2.32
CA GLN A 514 22.64 -1.01 3.49
C GLN A 514 24.17 -0.91 3.65
N LYS A 515 24.89 -2.02 3.44
CA LYS A 515 26.35 -2.06 3.51
C LYS A 515 27.03 -1.24 2.42
N ASN A 516 26.51 -1.30 1.20
CA ASN A 516 27.15 -0.73 0.01
C ASN A 516 26.58 0.63 -0.40
N HIS A 517 25.51 1.10 0.24
CA HIS A 517 24.83 2.38 -0.04
C HIS A 517 24.42 2.56 -1.52
N ILE A 518 24.18 1.47 -2.23
CA ILE A 518 23.91 1.47 -3.68
C ILE A 518 22.63 2.25 -4.06
N TRP A 519 21.73 2.41 -3.10
CA TRP A 519 20.46 3.11 -3.25
C TRP A 519 20.58 4.63 -3.11
N GLU A 520 21.68 5.16 -2.59
CA GLU A 520 21.81 6.60 -2.31
C GLU A 520 21.70 7.44 -3.58
N PRO A 521 20.83 8.45 -3.63
CA PRO A 521 20.80 9.42 -4.71
C PRO A 521 21.96 10.41 -4.57
N ASP A 522 22.21 11.19 -5.63
CA ASP A 522 23.14 12.31 -5.50
C ASP A 522 22.51 13.44 -4.64
N THR A 523 23.37 14.20 -3.96
CA THR A 523 22.97 15.32 -3.09
C THR A 523 23.48 16.66 -3.61
N LYS A 524 24.27 16.66 -4.69
CA LYS A 524 25.02 17.83 -5.23
C LYS A 524 24.34 18.49 -6.42
#